data_ed905596d3e56fc3c72b5e382c71a771
#
_entry.id   ed905596d3e56fc3c72b5e382c71a771
#
_cell.length_a   1.000
_cell.length_b   1.000
_cell.length_c   1.000
_cell.angle_alpha   90.00
_cell.angle_beta   90.00
_cell.angle_gamma   90.00
#
_symmetry.space_group_name_H-M   'P 1'
#
loop_
_entity.id
_entity.type
_entity.pdbx_description
1 polymer ?
#
loop_
_entity_poly.entity_id
_entity_poly.type
_entity_poly.pdbx_seq_one_letter_code
_entity_poly.pdbx_strand_id
1 'polypeptide(L)'
;MRIRLDIAYDGTHFRGWAKQPTLRTVQGTLEAALARIVGSDVQFVVAGRTDAGVHAVGQVAHVDLDEAQWSRIESRQGRAPQDPAASIARRMRGVLGAYPDATVTRSSVAPDGFDARFSAVWRRYRYRLADSTAGYDPLRRHDTTAHRGVLDDQAMDTAARTLIGLHDFAAYCKPREAVSYTHLRAHETRG
;
A
#
# COMPACT_ATOMS: atom_id res chain seq x y z
N MET A 1 -13.11 14.45 11.00
CA MET A 1 -13.23 14.32 9.52
C MET A 1 -12.41 13.14 9.05
N ARG A 2 -13.01 12.15 8.36
CA ARG A 2 -12.29 11.01 7.80
C ARG A 2 -11.80 11.30 6.39
N ILE A 3 -10.52 11.08 6.14
CA ILE A 3 -9.86 11.33 4.85
C ILE A 3 -9.36 10.00 4.29
N ARG A 4 -9.77 9.68 3.07
CA ARG A 4 -9.22 8.58 2.28
C ARG A 4 -7.94 9.03 1.58
N LEU A 5 -6.94 8.17 1.59
CA LEU A 5 -5.64 8.36 0.97
C LEU A 5 -5.38 7.22 -0.01
N ASP A 6 -5.12 7.55 -1.28
CA ASP A 6 -4.61 6.62 -2.28
C ASP A 6 -3.08 6.80 -2.30
N ILE A 7 -2.32 5.71 -2.20
CA ILE A 7 -0.90 5.73 -1.87
C ILE A 7 -0.13 4.82 -2.82
N ALA A 8 1.05 5.28 -3.24
CA ALA A 8 2.01 4.47 -3.98
C ALA A 8 3.38 4.52 -3.30
N TYR A 9 4.13 3.42 -3.37
CA TYR A 9 5.49 3.36 -2.83
C TYR A 9 6.35 2.30 -3.49
N ASP A 10 7.64 2.62 -3.60
CA ASP A 10 8.72 1.67 -3.81
C ASP A 10 9.13 1.10 -2.43
N GLY A 11 8.83 -0.17 -2.20
CA GLY A 11 9.05 -0.84 -0.91
C GLY A 11 10.50 -1.23 -0.64
N THR A 12 11.41 -1.07 -1.60
CA THR A 12 12.80 -1.59 -1.55
C THR A 12 13.51 -1.25 -0.24
N HIS A 13 13.38 -0.01 0.22
CA HIS A 13 14.05 0.48 1.43
C HIS A 13 13.14 0.59 2.65
N PHE A 14 11.94 0.03 2.57
CA PHE A 14 11.01 -0.03 3.71
C PHE A 14 11.00 -1.41 4.38
N ARG A 15 10.90 -1.40 5.68
CA ARG A 15 10.70 -2.62 6.51
C ARG A 15 9.21 -2.96 6.66
N GLY A 16 8.49 -2.86 5.54
CA GLY A 16 7.06 -3.09 5.44
C GLY A 16 6.21 -1.84 5.71
N TRP A 17 4.90 -2.07 5.74
CA TRP A 17 3.94 -1.00 5.98
C TRP A 17 3.94 -0.53 7.44
N ALA A 18 3.72 -1.45 8.40
CA ALA A 18 3.37 -1.11 9.77
C ALA A 18 4.49 -0.36 10.50
N LYS A 19 4.13 0.75 11.16
CA LYS A 19 5.05 1.56 11.97
C LYS A 19 5.74 0.71 13.03
N GLN A 20 7.05 0.89 13.16
CA GLN A 20 7.92 0.22 14.12
C GLN A 20 8.85 1.26 14.74
N PRO A 21 9.24 1.12 16.03
CA PRO A 21 9.97 2.18 16.74
C PRO A 21 11.30 2.58 16.09
N THR A 22 12.06 1.61 15.57
CA THR A 22 13.44 1.83 15.08
C THR A 22 13.62 1.62 13.58
N LEU A 23 12.56 1.22 12.89
CA LEU A 23 12.66 0.83 11.48
C LEU A 23 11.91 1.84 10.59
N ARG A 24 12.50 2.09 9.42
CA ARG A 24 11.84 2.90 8.40
C ARG A 24 10.71 2.12 7.76
N THR A 25 9.49 2.60 7.90
CA THR A 25 8.27 1.96 7.40
C THR A 25 7.43 2.95 6.60
N VAL A 26 6.60 2.46 5.69
CA VAL A 26 5.73 3.30 4.85
C VAL A 26 4.79 4.13 5.73
N GLN A 27 4.09 3.48 6.67
CA GLN A 27 3.17 4.14 7.60
C GLN A 27 3.87 5.22 8.41
N GLY A 28 5.02 4.90 9.02
CA GLY A 28 5.76 5.87 9.85
C GLY A 28 6.21 7.10 9.05
N THR A 29 6.67 6.89 7.81
CA THR A 29 7.09 7.99 6.91
C THR A 29 5.92 8.90 6.53
N LEU A 30 4.78 8.31 6.17
CA LEU A 30 3.60 9.09 5.74
C LEU A 30 2.90 9.77 6.92
N GLU A 31 2.81 9.11 8.09
CA GLU A 31 2.26 9.70 9.31
C GLU A 31 3.10 10.90 9.76
N ALA A 32 4.43 10.78 9.76
CA ALA A 32 5.32 11.88 10.08
C ALA A 32 5.17 13.07 9.11
N ALA A 33 4.97 12.80 7.81
CA ALA A 33 4.75 13.85 6.82
C ALA A 33 3.42 14.57 7.06
N LEU A 34 2.33 13.85 7.35
CA LEU A 34 1.04 14.47 7.63
C LEU A 34 1.03 15.20 8.97
N ALA A 35 1.66 14.64 10.00
CA ALA A 35 1.79 15.28 11.31
C ALA A 35 2.44 16.69 11.22
N ARG A 36 3.45 16.87 10.36
CA ARG A 36 4.04 18.19 10.09
C ARG A 36 3.06 19.19 9.48
N ILE A 37 2.06 18.71 8.76
CA ILE A 37 1.05 19.56 8.12
C ILE A 37 -0.05 19.93 9.11
N VAL A 38 -0.55 18.95 9.88
CA VAL A 38 -1.67 19.13 10.80
C VAL A 38 -1.23 19.52 12.22
N GLY A 39 0.07 19.40 12.54
CA GLY A 39 0.70 19.90 13.75
C GLY A 39 0.56 19.00 14.97
N SER A 40 0.09 17.78 14.80
CA SER A 40 0.00 16.75 15.83
C SER A 40 0.05 15.36 15.20
N ASP A 41 0.28 14.33 16.02
CA ASP A 41 0.35 12.95 15.56
C ASP A 41 -0.97 12.50 14.93
N VAL A 42 -0.82 11.64 13.94
CA VAL A 42 -1.92 10.99 13.23
C VAL A 42 -1.69 9.50 13.13
N GLN A 43 -2.74 8.72 12.94
CA GLN A 43 -2.65 7.28 12.76
C GLN A 43 -3.41 6.86 11.50
N PHE A 44 -2.73 6.10 10.62
CA PHE A 44 -3.33 5.56 9.41
C PHE A 44 -3.90 4.17 9.65
N VAL A 45 -5.10 3.95 9.16
CA VAL A 45 -5.73 2.64 9.01
C VAL A 45 -5.63 2.23 7.54
N VAL A 46 -5.01 1.09 7.26
CA VAL A 46 -4.68 0.63 5.91
C VAL A 46 -5.58 -0.52 5.46
N ALA A 47 -5.87 -0.58 4.16
CA ALA A 47 -6.65 -1.67 3.56
C ALA A 47 -5.97 -3.04 3.71
N GLY A 48 -4.64 -3.09 3.59
CA GLY A 48 -3.86 -4.29 3.81
C GLY A 48 -2.39 -3.95 4.03
N ARG A 49 -1.78 -4.51 5.07
CA ARG A 49 -0.35 -4.36 5.33
C ARG A 49 0.45 -5.09 4.26
N THR A 50 1.58 -4.53 3.88
CA THR A 50 2.58 -5.17 3.02
C THR A 50 3.84 -5.46 3.81
N ASP A 51 4.52 -6.54 3.46
CA ASP A 51 5.79 -6.93 4.09
C ASP A 51 6.96 -6.10 3.58
N ALA A 52 8.15 -6.28 4.17
CA ALA A 52 9.38 -5.59 3.78
C ALA A 52 9.71 -5.85 2.29
N GLY A 53 10.08 -4.79 1.57
CA GLY A 53 10.42 -4.84 0.16
C GLY A 53 9.23 -4.86 -0.81
N VAL A 54 8.00 -5.00 -0.34
CA VAL A 54 6.82 -5.04 -1.21
C VAL A 54 6.44 -3.64 -1.66
N HIS A 55 6.27 -3.46 -2.97
CA HIS A 55 5.82 -2.21 -3.59
C HIS A 55 4.30 -2.12 -3.63
N ALA A 56 3.76 -0.93 -3.82
CA ALA A 56 2.35 -0.72 -4.13
C ALA A 56 2.16 0.45 -5.08
N VAL A 57 1.24 0.28 -6.04
CA VAL A 57 0.81 1.35 -6.96
C VAL A 57 -0.57 1.89 -6.61
N GLY A 58 -1.30 1.23 -5.71
CA GLY A 58 -2.68 1.57 -5.36
C GLY A 58 -3.06 1.06 -3.96
N GLN A 59 -2.21 1.32 -2.95
CA GLN A 59 -2.55 1.12 -1.55
C GLN A 59 -3.57 2.15 -1.11
N VAL A 60 -4.49 1.75 -0.25
CA VAL A 60 -5.51 2.64 0.31
C VAL A 60 -5.40 2.67 1.83
N ALA A 61 -5.45 3.86 2.39
CA ALA A 61 -5.56 4.08 3.83
C ALA A 61 -6.61 5.16 4.14
N HIS A 62 -7.00 5.26 5.40
CA HIS A 62 -7.70 6.43 5.90
C HIS A 62 -7.03 6.97 7.15
N VAL A 63 -7.32 8.22 7.44
CA VAL A 63 -6.95 8.90 8.67
C VAL A 63 -8.15 9.69 9.16
N ASP A 64 -8.38 9.66 10.47
CA ASP A 64 -9.35 10.50 11.14
C ASP A 64 -8.65 11.74 11.67
N LEU A 65 -9.05 12.92 11.18
CA LEU A 65 -8.57 14.21 11.64
C LEU A 65 -9.58 14.82 12.60
N ASP A 66 -9.10 15.31 13.73
CA ASP A 66 -9.90 16.10 14.64
C ASP A 66 -10.20 17.50 14.07
N GLU A 67 -11.01 18.29 14.79
CA GLU A 67 -11.42 19.62 14.33
C GLU A 67 -10.23 20.58 14.22
N ALA A 68 -9.30 20.54 15.15
CA ALA A 68 -8.12 21.40 15.15
C ALA A 68 -7.16 21.04 13.98
N GLN A 69 -6.96 19.76 13.72
CA GLN A 69 -6.19 19.25 12.58
C GLN A 69 -6.82 19.65 11.25
N TRP A 70 -8.14 19.49 11.15
CA TRP A 70 -8.89 19.84 9.95
C TRP A 70 -8.86 21.34 9.68
N SER A 71 -9.08 22.18 10.69
CA SER A 71 -8.99 23.63 10.57
C SER A 71 -7.63 24.12 10.06
N ARG A 72 -6.54 23.42 10.39
CA ARG A 72 -5.21 23.74 9.84
C ARG A 72 -5.08 23.40 8.35
N ILE A 73 -5.83 22.42 7.87
CA ILE A 73 -5.89 22.12 6.44
C ILE A 73 -6.65 23.23 5.72
N GLU A 74 -7.81 23.64 6.24
CA GLU A 74 -8.66 24.68 5.67
C GLU A 74 -7.99 26.07 5.69
N SER A 75 -7.41 26.48 6.80
CA SER A 75 -6.81 27.81 6.98
C SER A 75 -5.60 28.08 6.07
N ARG A 76 -4.93 27.05 5.57
CA ARG A 76 -3.76 27.16 4.69
C ARG A 76 -4.10 27.01 3.21
N GLN A 77 -5.35 27.23 2.82
CA GLN A 77 -5.71 27.27 1.41
C GLN A 77 -5.17 28.56 0.78
N GLY A 78 -4.58 28.41 -0.43
CA GLY A 78 -4.18 29.57 -1.23
C GLY A 78 -5.40 30.27 -1.84
N ARG A 79 -5.16 31.31 -2.66
CA ARG A 79 -6.18 32.15 -3.29
C ARG A 79 -7.22 31.44 -4.19
N ALA A 80 -7.00 30.21 -4.63
CA ALA A 80 -7.95 29.46 -5.45
C ALA A 80 -8.81 28.54 -4.57
N PRO A 81 -10.14 28.49 -4.79
CA PRO A 81 -11.01 27.53 -4.12
C PRO A 81 -10.59 26.11 -4.51
N GLN A 82 -9.95 25.41 -3.60
CA GLN A 82 -9.55 24.01 -3.76
C GLN A 82 -10.22 23.21 -2.65
N ASP A 83 -10.61 21.97 -2.97
CA ASP A 83 -11.04 21.01 -1.97
C ASP A 83 -9.93 20.83 -0.92
N PRO A 84 -10.17 21.18 0.36
CA PRO A 84 -9.19 21.03 1.44
C PRO A 84 -8.62 19.62 1.51
N ALA A 85 -9.48 18.60 1.38
CA ALA A 85 -9.08 17.21 1.41
C ALA A 85 -8.13 16.86 0.26
N ALA A 86 -8.41 17.32 -0.95
CA ALA A 86 -7.54 17.12 -2.11
C ALA A 86 -6.17 17.80 -1.95
N SER A 87 -6.10 18.90 -1.20
CA SER A 87 -4.85 19.62 -0.95
C SER A 87 -3.84 18.82 -0.12
N ILE A 88 -4.29 17.85 0.70
CA ILE A 88 -3.44 17.02 1.58
C ILE A 88 -2.39 16.27 0.77
N ALA A 89 -2.79 15.59 -0.30
CA ALA A 89 -1.85 14.83 -1.14
C ALA A 89 -0.75 15.73 -1.72
N ARG A 90 -1.10 16.93 -2.20
CA ARG A 90 -0.13 17.90 -2.72
C ARG A 90 0.83 18.38 -1.63
N ARG A 91 0.32 18.72 -0.43
CA ARG A 91 1.13 19.19 0.69
C ARG A 91 2.08 18.10 1.17
N MET A 92 1.59 16.86 1.27
CA MET A 92 2.42 15.72 1.66
C MET A 92 3.56 15.49 0.67
N ARG A 93 3.32 15.61 -0.64
CA ARG A 93 4.40 15.56 -1.64
C ARG A 93 5.46 16.63 -1.41
N GLY A 94 5.06 17.84 -1.06
CA GLY A 94 6.01 18.91 -0.71
C GLY A 94 6.85 18.59 0.54
N VAL A 95 6.28 17.93 1.53
CA VAL A 95 6.99 17.52 2.75
C VAL A 95 7.91 16.34 2.51
N LEU A 96 7.49 15.37 1.69
CA LEU A 96 8.24 14.15 1.38
C LEU A 96 9.44 14.40 0.44
N GLY A 97 9.42 15.50 -0.31
CA GLY A 97 10.51 15.89 -1.21
C GLY A 97 10.25 15.59 -2.69
N ALA A 98 11.23 15.90 -3.53
CA ALA A 98 11.09 15.86 -4.99
C ALA A 98 10.97 14.43 -5.55
N TYR A 99 11.66 13.46 -4.93
CA TYR A 99 11.72 12.07 -5.42
C TYR A 99 11.50 11.08 -4.26
N PRO A 100 10.33 11.11 -3.60
CA PRO A 100 10.06 10.22 -2.49
C PRO A 100 9.80 8.81 -2.98
N ASP A 101 10.26 7.81 -2.21
CA ASP A 101 9.92 6.40 -2.43
C ASP A 101 8.53 6.01 -1.88
N ALA A 102 7.83 6.94 -1.24
CA ALA A 102 6.41 6.81 -0.88
C ALA A 102 5.69 8.13 -1.11
N THR A 103 4.48 8.08 -1.65
CA THR A 103 3.69 9.28 -1.94
C THR A 103 2.19 9.02 -1.76
N VAL A 104 1.47 10.07 -1.37
CA VAL A 104 0.01 10.10 -1.48
C VAL A 104 -0.33 10.66 -2.86
N THR A 105 -0.91 9.81 -3.71
CA THR A 105 -1.27 10.17 -5.09
C THR A 105 -2.55 10.97 -5.14
N ARG A 106 -3.49 10.66 -4.24
CA ARG A 106 -4.80 11.31 -4.11
C ARG A 106 -5.25 11.32 -2.66
N SER A 107 -5.97 12.35 -2.27
CA SER A 107 -6.69 12.45 -1.00
C SER A 107 -8.09 13.02 -1.21
N SER A 108 -9.07 12.55 -0.47
CA SER A 108 -10.46 13.01 -0.54
C SER A 108 -11.16 12.78 0.80
N VAL A 109 -12.24 13.48 1.05
CA VAL A 109 -13.16 13.11 2.14
C VAL A 109 -13.64 11.69 1.87
N ALA A 110 -13.60 10.83 2.89
CA ALA A 110 -14.07 9.47 2.76
C ALA A 110 -15.62 9.43 2.72
N PRO A 111 -16.22 8.53 1.93
CA PRO A 111 -17.66 8.31 1.99
C PRO A 111 -18.10 7.88 3.39
N ASP A 112 -19.36 8.11 3.71
CA ASP A 112 -19.95 7.67 4.99
C ASP A 112 -19.79 6.16 5.16
N GLY A 113 -19.41 5.75 6.37
CA GLY A 113 -19.16 4.35 6.70
C GLY A 113 -17.89 3.74 6.12
N PHE A 114 -17.09 4.52 5.38
CA PHE A 114 -15.84 4.02 4.82
C PHE A 114 -14.82 3.67 5.92
N ASP A 115 -14.30 2.45 5.84
CA ASP A 115 -13.13 2.00 6.58
C ASP A 115 -12.16 1.30 5.61
N ALA A 116 -10.91 1.80 5.51
CA ALA A 116 -9.96 1.28 4.52
C ALA A 116 -9.72 -0.24 4.67
N ARG A 117 -9.72 -0.76 5.91
CA ARG A 117 -9.49 -2.19 6.18
C ARG A 117 -10.68 -3.06 5.75
N PHE A 118 -11.90 -2.61 6.00
CA PHE A 118 -13.11 -3.41 5.81
C PHE A 118 -13.87 -3.09 4.52
N SER A 119 -13.67 -1.90 3.93
CA SER A 119 -14.33 -1.48 2.69
C SER A 119 -13.58 -1.93 1.41
N ALA A 120 -12.48 -2.66 1.54
CA ALA A 120 -11.75 -3.16 0.38
C ALA A 120 -12.50 -4.32 -0.29
N VAL A 121 -12.94 -4.12 -1.53
CA VAL A 121 -13.69 -5.13 -2.31
C VAL A 121 -12.78 -6.12 -3.04
N TRP A 122 -11.57 -5.71 -3.36
CA TRP A 122 -10.55 -6.58 -3.98
C TRP A 122 -9.14 -6.08 -3.68
N ARG A 123 -8.16 -6.99 -3.82
CA ARG A 123 -6.72 -6.70 -3.80
C ARG A 123 -6.08 -7.45 -4.95
N ARG A 124 -5.26 -6.73 -5.75
CA ARG A 124 -4.50 -7.33 -6.84
C ARG A 124 -3.03 -7.35 -6.50
N TYR A 125 -2.40 -8.51 -6.65
CA TYR A 125 -0.97 -8.69 -6.48
C TYR A 125 -0.35 -9.08 -7.81
N ARG A 126 0.86 -8.59 -8.07
CA ARG A 126 1.67 -8.97 -9.23
C ARG A 126 3.04 -9.38 -8.74
N TYR A 127 3.39 -10.62 -8.98
CA TYR A 127 4.73 -11.13 -8.75
C TYR A 127 5.41 -11.29 -10.11
N ARG A 128 6.60 -10.67 -10.30
CA ARG A 128 7.33 -10.71 -11.57
C ARG A 128 8.53 -11.62 -11.42
N LEU A 129 8.65 -12.57 -12.35
CA LEU A 129 9.78 -13.46 -12.49
C LEU A 129 10.42 -13.23 -13.85
N ALA A 130 11.75 -13.18 -13.89
CA ALA A 130 12.54 -13.22 -15.12
C ALA A 130 13.45 -14.45 -15.02
N ASP A 131 13.26 -15.40 -15.93
CA ASP A 131 14.07 -16.60 -16.03
C ASP A 131 15.29 -16.38 -16.94
N SER A 132 16.07 -17.44 -17.20
CA SER A 132 17.24 -17.36 -18.06
C SER A 132 16.90 -17.03 -19.53
N THR A 133 15.66 -17.29 -19.98
CA THR A 133 15.18 -16.98 -21.33
C THR A 133 14.81 -15.50 -21.48
N ALA A 134 14.11 -14.96 -20.48
CA ALA A 134 13.73 -13.55 -20.45
C ALA A 134 14.94 -12.62 -20.18
N GLY A 135 15.97 -13.13 -19.49
CA GLY A 135 17.15 -12.40 -19.14
C GLY A 135 16.97 -11.43 -17.95
N TYR A 136 18.10 -10.97 -17.43
CA TYR A 136 18.13 -10.02 -16.31
C TYR A 136 18.12 -8.57 -16.80
N ASP A 137 17.14 -7.79 -16.36
CA ASP A 137 17.06 -6.35 -16.59
C ASP A 137 17.42 -5.58 -15.30
N PRO A 138 18.56 -4.88 -15.24
CA PRO A 138 18.98 -4.13 -14.06
C PRO A 138 18.02 -2.98 -13.71
N LEU A 139 17.27 -2.45 -14.67
CA LEU A 139 16.28 -1.40 -14.43
C LEU A 139 15.03 -1.94 -13.69
N ARG A 140 14.83 -3.26 -13.74
CA ARG A 140 13.72 -3.95 -13.07
C ARG A 140 14.15 -4.70 -11.80
N ARG A 141 15.39 -4.52 -11.33
CA ARG A 141 15.96 -5.27 -10.19
C ARG A 141 15.17 -5.17 -8.89
N HIS A 142 14.39 -4.12 -8.70
CA HIS A 142 13.62 -3.90 -7.48
C HIS A 142 12.21 -4.48 -7.53
N ASP A 143 11.68 -4.76 -8.71
CA ASP A 143 10.30 -5.22 -8.89
C ASP A 143 10.19 -6.57 -9.63
N THR A 144 11.33 -7.21 -9.93
CA THR A 144 11.38 -8.48 -10.66
C THR A 144 12.39 -9.41 -10.03
N THR A 145 11.98 -10.63 -9.70
CA THR A 145 12.86 -11.67 -9.17
C THR A 145 13.51 -12.43 -10.31
N ALA A 146 14.85 -12.45 -10.36
CA ALA A 146 15.59 -13.24 -11.33
C ALA A 146 15.66 -14.71 -10.92
N HIS A 147 15.35 -15.61 -11.84
CA HIS A 147 15.52 -17.05 -11.69
C HIS A 147 16.61 -17.55 -12.65
N ARG A 148 17.51 -18.40 -12.15
CA ARG A 148 18.70 -18.83 -12.94
C ARG A 148 18.39 -19.94 -13.96
N GLY A 149 17.30 -20.67 -13.82
CA GLY A 149 16.88 -21.72 -14.73
C GLY A 149 15.83 -21.24 -15.72
N VAL A 150 15.44 -22.10 -16.65
CA VAL A 150 14.25 -21.92 -17.50
C VAL A 150 13.03 -22.33 -16.68
N LEU A 151 11.99 -21.52 -16.70
CA LEU A 151 10.71 -21.81 -16.06
C LEU A 151 9.73 -22.37 -17.10
N ASP A 152 9.00 -23.41 -16.70
CA ASP A 152 7.87 -23.92 -17.48
C ASP A 152 6.61 -23.12 -17.14
N ASP A 153 6.31 -22.11 -17.95
CA ASP A 153 5.18 -21.20 -17.75
C ASP A 153 3.83 -21.91 -17.88
N GLN A 154 3.73 -22.96 -18.70
CA GLN A 154 2.52 -23.76 -18.86
C GLN A 154 2.25 -24.60 -17.61
N ALA A 155 3.29 -25.23 -17.06
CA ALA A 155 3.18 -25.98 -15.80
C ALA A 155 2.83 -25.04 -14.63
N MET A 156 3.43 -23.84 -14.60
CA MET A 156 3.12 -22.80 -13.60
C MET A 156 1.66 -22.31 -13.72
N ASP A 157 1.17 -22.01 -14.93
CA ASP A 157 -0.23 -21.60 -15.15
C ASP A 157 -1.21 -22.72 -14.75
N THR A 158 -0.88 -23.97 -15.10
CA THR A 158 -1.67 -25.13 -14.70
C THR A 158 -1.76 -25.27 -13.18
N ALA A 159 -0.64 -25.17 -12.50
CA ALA A 159 -0.60 -25.21 -11.03
C ALA A 159 -1.34 -24.04 -10.40
N ALA A 160 -1.17 -22.82 -10.92
CA ALA A 160 -1.85 -21.62 -10.41
C ALA A 160 -3.38 -21.74 -10.52
N ARG A 161 -3.90 -22.34 -11.60
CA ARG A 161 -5.35 -22.57 -11.79
C ARG A 161 -5.95 -23.46 -10.71
N THR A 162 -5.19 -24.39 -10.16
CA THR A 162 -5.68 -25.25 -9.05
C THR A 162 -5.88 -24.49 -7.75
N LEU A 163 -5.29 -23.29 -7.64
CA LEU A 163 -5.40 -22.43 -6.46
C LEU A 163 -6.57 -21.44 -6.54
N ILE A 164 -7.30 -21.40 -7.67
CA ILE A 164 -8.45 -20.49 -7.83
C ILE A 164 -9.64 -21.04 -7.04
N GLY A 165 -10.27 -20.17 -6.26
CA GLY A 165 -11.44 -20.51 -5.48
C GLY A 165 -11.21 -20.46 -3.98
N LEU A 166 -12.07 -21.17 -3.24
CA LEU A 166 -11.99 -21.26 -1.79
C LEU A 166 -11.25 -22.54 -1.41
N HIS A 167 -10.04 -22.40 -0.91
CA HIS A 167 -9.19 -23.52 -0.49
C HIS A 167 -8.61 -23.25 0.89
N ASP A 168 -8.17 -24.31 1.57
CA ASP A 168 -7.34 -24.18 2.76
C ASP A 168 -5.87 -23.99 2.34
N PHE A 169 -5.36 -22.79 2.60
CA PHE A 169 -3.99 -22.41 2.31
C PHE A 169 -3.07 -22.49 3.55
N ALA A 170 -3.47 -23.18 4.63
CA ALA A 170 -2.68 -23.25 5.86
C ALA A 170 -1.26 -23.74 5.62
N ALA A 171 -1.05 -24.69 4.68
CA ALA A 171 0.27 -25.20 4.31
C ALA A 171 1.23 -24.13 3.75
N TYR A 172 0.71 -23.02 3.22
CA TYR A 172 1.50 -21.90 2.71
C TYR A 172 1.70 -20.79 3.75
N CYS A 173 1.10 -20.92 4.92
CA CYS A 173 1.17 -19.90 5.97
C CYS A 173 2.24 -20.23 7.01
N LYS A 174 2.95 -19.22 7.52
CA LYS A 174 3.77 -19.41 8.72
C LYS A 174 2.85 -19.66 9.91
N PRO A 175 3.11 -20.70 10.74
CA PRO A 175 2.36 -20.93 11.96
C PRO A 175 2.35 -19.65 12.82
N ARG A 176 1.18 -19.23 13.28
CA ARG A 176 1.03 -18.15 14.26
C ARG A 176 0.27 -18.71 15.45
N GLU A 177 0.77 -18.47 16.65
CA GLU A 177 0.01 -18.78 17.85
C GLU A 177 -1.32 -18.00 17.85
N ALA A 178 -2.43 -18.70 18.03
CA ALA A 178 -3.78 -18.16 18.26
C ALA A 178 -4.44 -17.34 17.13
N VAL A 179 -4.35 -17.75 15.86
CA VAL A 179 -5.29 -17.25 14.83
C VAL A 179 -5.89 -18.44 14.07
N SER A 180 -7.20 -18.59 14.19
CA SER A 180 -8.00 -19.49 13.35
C SER A 180 -7.91 -19.01 11.90
N TYR A 181 -7.28 -19.79 11.03
CA TYR A 181 -7.24 -19.51 9.59
C TYR A 181 -8.49 -20.04 8.95
N THR A 182 -9.43 -19.14 8.67
CA THR A 182 -10.58 -19.44 7.86
C THR A 182 -10.36 -18.90 6.45
N HIS A 183 -10.29 -19.79 5.48
CA HIS A 183 -10.52 -19.64 4.06
C HIS A 183 -10.05 -18.35 3.36
N LEU A 184 -8.93 -18.43 2.67
CA LEU A 184 -8.50 -17.43 1.69
C LEU A 184 -9.17 -17.72 0.35
N ARG A 185 -9.68 -16.68 -0.31
CA ARG A 185 -10.28 -16.76 -1.65
C ARG A 185 -9.29 -16.16 -2.65
N ALA A 186 -8.79 -16.99 -3.56
CA ALA A 186 -7.98 -16.51 -4.68
C ALA A 186 -8.87 -16.30 -5.91
N HIS A 187 -8.79 -15.12 -6.52
CA HIS A 187 -9.36 -14.82 -7.82
C HIS A 187 -8.25 -14.36 -8.74
N GLU A 188 -8.02 -15.09 -9.81
CA GLU A 188 -7.13 -14.67 -10.89
C GLU A 188 -7.94 -13.94 -11.96
N THR A 189 -7.52 -12.71 -12.28
CA THR A 189 -8.00 -12.00 -13.48
C THR A 189 -6.84 -11.88 -14.44
N ARG A 190 -6.96 -12.51 -15.61
CA ARG A 190 -6.06 -12.29 -16.73
C ARG A 190 -6.23 -10.85 -17.23
N GLY A 191 -5.16 -10.13 -17.34
CA GLY A 191 -5.02 -8.86 -18.04
C GLY A 191 -3.97 -8.99 -19.13
#